data_eb4ca0593bbe273a1b4c9ccbb71f936b
#
_entry.id   eb4ca0593bbe273a1b4c9ccbb71f936b
#
_cell.length_a   1.000
_cell.length_b   1.000
_cell.length_c   1.000
_cell.angle_alpha   90.00
_cell.angle_beta   90.00
_cell.angle_gamma   90.00
#
_symmetry.space_group_name_H-M   'P 1'
#
loop_
_entity.id
_entity.type
_entity.pdbx_description
1 polymer ?
#
loop_
_entity_poly.entity_id
_entity_poly.type
_entity_poly.pdbx_seq_one_letter_code
_entity_poly.pdbx_strand_id
1 'polypeptide(L)'
;MDLTDRRVVITGAGRDFGRALAHHFAGLGAELLLAARSLEAAERTSSEIRDRGHDRVRAFACDLADPASIREFAAAVGRRTDRVDVLVNNGARWLEGPDLLAVSDEDVVDTLASGSTGTILVTKNLLPLLLASDHPDVVTMVSACGVPGAQHPVAHEAYYAAKHGQRGFTEALSRRLRPQGVRVISLFPPDFDSSRDPLSPEWDTAPRGAQDPLAAQSVIDCITFAIQQPRDCYISAFHFESLNPSAADGTSPI
;
A
#
# COMPACT_ATOMS: atom_id res chain seq x y z
N MET A 1 2.90 19.25 -9.33
CA MET A 1 3.10 17.80 -9.29
C MET A 1 2.00 17.19 -10.12
N ASP A 2 2.33 16.30 -11.07
CA ASP A 2 1.38 15.82 -12.07
C ASP A 2 1.60 14.33 -12.31
N LEU A 3 0.52 13.55 -12.34
CA LEU A 3 0.49 12.13 -12.67
C LEU A 3 -0.46 11.84 -13.84
N THR A 4 -0.77 12.85 -14.68
CA THR A 4 -1.82 12.83 -15.71
C THR A 4 -1.69 11.64 -16.66
N ASP A 5 -0.48 11.20 -16.99
CA ASP A 5 -0.25 10.08 -17.91
C ASP A 5 0.14 8.78 -17.19
N ARG A 6 0.04 8.74 -15.84
CA ARG A 6 0.38 7.57 -15.06
C ARG A 6 -0.84 6.67 -14.82
N ARG A 7 -0.67 5.39 -15.07
CA ARG A 7 -1.63 4.33 -14.76
C ARG A 7 -1.22 3.66 -13.47
N VAL A 8 -2.01 3.84 -12.44
CA VAL A 8 -1.69 3.42 -11.06
C VAL A 8 -2.65 2.34 -10.61
N VAL A 9 -2.11 1.18 -10.26
CA VAL A 9 -2.84 0.11 -9.59
C VAL A 9 -2.65 0.26 -8.08
N ILE A 10 -3.75 0.24 -7.31
CA ILE A 10 -3.71 0.28 -5.84
C ILE A 10 -4.49 -0.91 -5.30
N THR A 11 -3.82 -1.80 -4.54
CA THR A 11 -4.49 -2.87 -3.79
C THR A 11 -4.95 -2.38 -2.43
N GLY A 12 -6.06 -2.93 -1.91
CA GLY A 12 -6.64 -2.47 -0.64
C GLY A 12 -7.21 -1.06 -0.71
N ALA A 13 -7.71 -0.64 -1.87
CA ALA A 13 -8.16 0.74 -2.13
C ALA A 13 -9.59 1.04 -1.65
N GLY A 14 -10.29 0.08 -1.02
CA GLY A 14 -11.70 0.24 -0.65
C GLY A 14 -11.94 0.98 0.67
N ARG A 15 -10.91 1.28 1.45
CA ARG A 15 -11.00 1.95 2.76
C ARG A 15 -9.65 2.50 3.22
N ASP A 16 -9.66 3.20 4.34
CA ASP A 16 -8.50 3.66 5.10
C ASP A 16 -7.43 4.31 4.20
N PHE A 17 -6.16 3.97 4.41
CA PHE A 17 -5.03 4.54 3.69
C PHE A 17 -5.11 4.35 2.16
N GLY A 18 -5.54 3.17 1.69
CA GLY A 18 -5.67 2.90 0.26
C GLY A 18 -6.70 3.79 -0.42
N ARG A 19 -7.83 4.09 0.26
CA ARG A 19 -8.84 5.06 -0.19
C ARG A 19 -8.27 6.47 -0.23
N ALA A 20 -7.56 6.89 0.83
CA ALA A 20 -6.93 8.21 0.88
C ALA A 20 -5.91 8.41 -0.24
N LEU A 21 -5.04 7.42 -0.46
CA LEU A 21 -4.05 7.44 -1.53
C LEU A 21 -4.70 7.51 -2.92
N ALA A 22 -5.82 6.79 -3.14
CA ALA A 22 -6.56 6.83 -4.38
C ALA A 22 -7.12 8.24 -4.66
N HIS A 23 -7.72 8.89 -3.67
CA HIS A 23 -8.19 10.27 -3.80
C HIS A 23 -7.06 11.26 -4.10
N HIS A 24 -5.94 11.12 -3.40
CA HIS A 24 -4.77 11.96 -3.64
C HIS A 24 -4.25 11.82 -5.08
N PHE A 25 -4.08 10.59 -5.56
CA PHE A 25 -3.58 10.35 -6.92
C PHE A 25 -4.58 10.75 -8.01
N ALA A 26 -5.89 10.62 -7.75
CA ALA A 26 -6.93 11.18 -8.62
C ALA A 26 -6.77 12.69 -8.77
N GLY A 27 -6.57 13.40 -7.66
CA GLY A 27 -6.32 14.84 -7.64
C GLY A 27 -5.05 15.28 -8.40
N LEU A 28 -4.07 14.38 -8.54
CA LEU A 28 -2.88 14.57 -9.36
C LEU A 28 -3.07 14.14 -10.82
N GLY A 29 -4.27 13.72 -11.24
CA GLY A 29 -4.63 13.38 -12.61
C GLY A 29 -4.30 11.95 -13.05
N ALA A 30 -3.91 11.06 -12.14
CA ALA A 30 -3.62 9.67 -12.48
C ALA A 30 -4.84 8.90 -13.02
N GLU A 31 -4.62 7.94 -13.90
CA GLU A 31 -5.58 6.90 -14.20
C GLU A 31 -5.49 5.80 -13.16
N LEU A 32 -6.60 5.50 -12.47
CA LEU A 32 -6.61 4.62 -11.32
C LEU A 32 -7.31 3.28 -11.61
N LEU A 33 -6.65 2.21 -11.19
CA LEU A 33 -7.13 0.83 -11.25
C LEU A 33 -7.17 0.33 -9.79
N LEU A 34 -8.32 0.49 -9.15
CA LEU A 34 -8.51 0.28 -7.71
C LEU A 34 -8.97 -1.14 -7.42
N ALA A 35 -8.23 -1.86 -6.60
CA ALA A 35 -8.57 -3.21 -6.18
C ALA A 35 -8.90 -3.27 -4.68
N ALA A 36 -9.99 -3.95 -4.35
CA ALA A 36 -10.35 -4.30 -2.98
C ALA A 36 -10.89 -5.74 -2.93
N ARG A 37 -10.97 -6.33 -1.74
CA ARG A 37 -11.46 -7.71 -1.56
C ARG A 37 -12.85 -7.91 -2.17
N SER A 38 -13.76 -6.94 -2.07
CA SER A 38 -15.02 -6.94 -2.79
C SER A 38 -15.07 -5.83 -3.83
N LEU A 39 -15.74 -6.09 -4.96
CA LEU A 39 -15.97 -5.08 -5.99
C LEU A 39 -16.72 -3.87 -5.43
N GLU A 40 -17.69 -4.10 -4.57
CA GLU A 40 -18.48 -3.04 -3.92
C GLU A 40 -17.59 -2.06 -3.15
N ALA A 41 -16.60 -2.57 -2.38
CA ALA A 41 -15.68 -1.71 -1.65
C ALA A 41 -14.80 -0.85 -2.57
N ALA A 42 -14.33 -1.42 -3.69
CA ALA A 42 -13.57 -0.67 -4.68
C ALA A 42 -14.44 0.35 -5.44
N GLU A 43 -15.71 -0.02 -5.74
CA GLU A 43 -16.65 0.88 -6.42
C GLU A 43 -17.06 2.07 -5.56
N ARG A 44 -17.20 1.92 -4.23
CA ARG A 44 -17.45 3.06 -3.35
C ARG A 44 -16.39 4.14 -3.53
N THR A 45 -15.11 3.78 -3.40
CA THR A 45 -14.00 4.72 -3.60
C THR A 45 -13.96 5.27 -5.03
N SER A 46 -14.21 4.44 -6.03
CA SER A 46 -14.27 4.88 -7.42
C SER A 46 -15.40 5.88 -7.67
N SER A 47 -16.58 5.67 -7.07
CA SER A 47 -17.72 6.58 -7.20
C SER A 47 -17.43 7.93 -6.56
N GLU A 48 -16.89 7.93 -5.33
CA GLU A 48 -16.46 9.16 -4.65
C GLU A 48 -15.46 9.98 -5.49
N ILE A 49 -14.53 9.31 -6.16
CA ILE A 49 -13.54 9.94 -7.04
C ILE A 49 -14.22 10.53 -8.28
N ARG A 50 -15.16 9.79 -8.92
CA ARG A 50 -15.93 10.29 -10.07
C ARG A 50 -16.81 11.47 -9.71
N ASP A 51 -17.46 11.44 -8.54
CA ASP A 51 -18.33 12.54 -8.05
C ASP A 51 -17.54 13.84 -7.83
N ARG A 52 -16.22 13.76 -7.73
CA ARG A 52 -15.29 14.90 -7.68
C ARG A 52 -14.71 15.30 -9.04
N GLY A 53 -15.21 14.73 -10.11
CA GLY A 53 -14.83 15.08 -11.48
C GLY A 53 -13.60 14.34 -12.04
N HIS A 54 -13.19 13.22 -11.41
CA HIS A 54 -12.06 12.42 -11.87
C HIS A 54 -12.54 11.09 -12.48
N ASP A 55 -12.89 11.12 -13.79
CA ASP A 55 -13.52 9.97 -14.46
C ASP A 55 -12.56 8.83 -14.82
N ARG A 56 -11.24 9.04 -14.72
CA ARG A 56 -10.21 8.06 -15.05
C ARG A 56 -9.95 7.07 -13.92
N VAL A 57 -11.00 6.43 -13.41
CA VAL A 57 -10.93 5.46 -12.32
C VAL A 57 -11.77 4.22 -12.64
N ARG A 58 -11.25 3.03 -12.29
CA ARG A 58 -11.92 1.74 -12.44
C ARG A 58 -11.74 0.90 -11.18
N ALA A 59 -12.79 0.19 -10.81
CA ALA A 59 -12.82 -0.71 -9.67
C ALA A 59 -12.70 -2.18 -10.09
N PHE A 60 -12.05 -2.97 -9.25
CA PHE A 60 -11.86 -4.41 -9.43
C PHE A 60 -12.01 -5.14 -8.09
N ALA A 61 -12.56 -6.35 -8.12
CA ALA A 61 -12.42 -7.28 -7.01
C ALA A 61 -11.04 -7.94 -7.07
N CYS A 62 -10.38 -8.03 -5.91
CA CYS A 62 -9.14 -8.79 -5.74
C CYS A 62 -9.00 -9.22 -4.28
N ASP A 63 -9.25 -10.50 -4.01
CA ASP A 63 -8.91 -11.10 -2.73
C ASP A 63 -7.43 -11.51 -2.76
N LEU A 64 -6.62 -10.87 -1.93
CA LEU A 64 -5.17 -11.11 -1.86
C LEU A 64 -4.82 -12.48 -1.23
N ALA A 65 -5.77 -13.11 -0.53
CA ALA A 65 -5.58 -14.47 0.00
C ALA A 65 -5.91 -15.55 -1.04
N ASP A 66 -6.60 -15.20 -2.14
CA ASP A 66 -6.98 -16.15 -3.19
C ASP A 66 -6.15 -15.96 -4.48
N PRO A 67 -5.27 -16.91 -4.82
CA PRO A 67 -4.49 -16.87 -6.05
C PRO A 67 -5.33 -16.84 -7.34
N ALA A 68 -6.57 -17.39 -7.34
CA ALA A 68 -7.46 -17.33 -8.49
C ALA A 68 -7.99 -15.91 -8.69
N SER A 69 -8.49 -15.29 -7.62
CA SER A 69 -8.92 -13.89 -7.63
C SER A 69 -7.83 -12.94 -8.10
N ILE A 70 -6.58 -13.14 -7.66
CA ILE A 70 -5.43 -12.33 -8.11
C ILE A 70 -5.19 -12.48 -9.62
N ARG A 71 -5.26 -13.70 -10.16
CA ARG A 71 -5.08 -13.93 -11.61
C ARG A 71 -6.20 -13.27 -12.43
N GLU A 72 -7.45 -13.40 -11.97
CA GLU A 72 -8.61 -12.78 -12.63
C GLU A 72 -8.50 -11.26 -12.62
N PHE A 73 -8.11 -10.68 -11.48
CA PHE A 73 -7.83 -9.24 -11.35
C PHE A 73 -6.76 -8.79 -12.35
N ALA A 74 -5.60 -9.44 -12.37
CA ALA A 74 -4.52 -9.06 -13.28
C ALA A 74 -4.92 -9.18 -14.76
N ALA A 75 -5.66 -10.23 -15.10
CA ALA A 75 -6.22 -10.39 -16.44
C ALA A 75 -7.24 -9.28 -16.78
N ALA A 76 -8.08 -8.87 -15.81
CA ALA A 76 -9.03 -7.77 -16.00
C ALA A 76 -8.32 -6.43 -16.19
N VAL A 77 -7.24 -6.15 -15.47
CA VAL A 77 -6.37 -5.00 -15.69
C VAL A 77 -5.79 -5.02 -17.09
N GLY A 78 -5.21 -6.15 -17.53
CA GLY A 78 -4.62 -6.30 -18.87
C GLY A 78 -5.60 -6.14 -20.02
N ARG A 79 -6.92 -6.35 -19.80
CA ARG A 79 -7.95 -6.03 -20.79
C ARG A 79 -8.27 -4.53 -20.89
N ARG A 80 -7.86 -3.73 -19.91
CA ARG A 80 -8.14 -2.28 -19.81
C ARG A 80 -6.98 -1.41 -20.21
N THR A 81 -5.76 -1.92 -20.03
CA THR A 81 -4.56 -1.14 -20.28
C THR A 81 -3.43 -2.03 -20.80
N ASP A 82 -2.57 -1.45 -21.59
CA ASP A 82 -1.37 -2.08 -22.15
C ASP A 82 -0.13 -1.92 -21.26
N ARG A 83 -0.19 -1.05 -20.23
CA ARG A 83 0.89 -0.84 -19.25
C ARG A 83 0.35 -0.46 -17.88
N VAL A 84 1.18 -0.64 -16.88
CA VAL A 84 1.02 -0.10 -15.53
C VAL A 84 2.29 0.66 -15.16
N ASP A 85 2.15 1.92 -14.81
CA ASP A 85 3.30 2.77 -14.46
C ASP A 85 3.64 2.70 -12.98
N VAL A 86 2.64 2.54 -12.11
CA VAL A 86 2.85 2.39 -10.67
C VAL A 86 1.95 1.28 -10.11
N LEU A 87 2.56 0.32 -9.44
CA LEU A 87 1.83 -0.67 -8.63
C LEU A 87 2.03 -0.33 -7.15
N VAL A 88 0.95 -0.06 -6.42
CA VAL A 88 0.96 0.10 -4.98
C VAL A 88 0.39 -1.14 -4.31
N ASN A 89 1.26 -1.96 -3.75
CA ASN A 89 0.93 -3.07 -2.88
C ASN A 89 0.64 -2.51 -1.47
N ASN A 90 -0.61 -2.14 -1.23
CA ASN A 90 -1.06 -1.58 0.04
C ASN A 90 -1.90 -2.58 0.85
N GLY A 91 -2.70 -3.42 0.18
CA GLY A 91 -3.58 -4.36 0.85
C GLY A 91 -2.82 -5.43 1.62
N ALA A 92 -3.22 -5.63 2.88
CA ALA A 92 -2.82 -6.75 3.73
C ALA A 92 -3.84 -6.91 4.85
N ARG A 93 -3.96 -8.12 5.42
CA ARG A 93 -4.72 -8.31 6.64
C ARG A 93 -3.88 -7.87 7.84
N TRP A 94 -4.44 -7.01 8.67
CA TRP A 94 -3.95 -6.76 10.02
C TRP A 94 -4.38 -7.91 10.94
N LEU A 95 -3.48 -8.39 11.75
CA LEU A 95 -3.76 -9.34 12.81
C LEU A 95 -3.13 -8.83 14.10
N GLU A 96 -3.96 -8.70 15.11
CA GLU A 96 -3.56 -8.30 16.45
C GLU A 96 -3.80 -9.43 17.45
N GLY A 97 -3.12 -9.36 18.58
CA GLY A 97 -3.28 -10.27 19.71
C GLY A 97 -1.93 -10.76 20.23
N PRO A 98 -1.69 -10.63 21.54
CA PRO A 98 -0.43 -11.01 22.16
C PRO A 98 -0.31 -12.51 22.43
N ASP A 99 -1.39 -13.29 22.19
CA ASP A 99 -1.45 -14.72 22.54
C ASP A 99 -1.54 -15.57 21.27
N LEU A 100 -0.43 -16.21 20.94
CA LEU A 100 -0.32 -17.13 19.81
C LEU A 100 -1.34 -18.29 19.87
N LEU A 101 -1.75 -18.71 21.08
CA LEU A 101 -2.71 -19.80 21.26
C LEU A 101 -4.16 -19.36 21.07
N ALA A 102 -4.46 -18.07 21.15
CA ALA A 102 -5.81 -17.54 21.03
C ALA A 102 -6.25 -17.27 19.60
N VAL A 103 -5.31 -17.24 18.65
CA VAL A 103 -5.58 -16.93 17.23
C VAL A 103 -5.86 -18.22 16.47
N SER A 104 -6.86 -18.20 15.58
CA SER A 104 -7.20 -19.35 14.76
C SER A 104 -6.14 -19.63 13.68
N ASP A 105 -6.02 -20.89 13.28
CA ASP A 105 -5.14 -21.28 12.17
C ASP A 105 -5.52 -20.55 10.88
N GLU A 106 -6.80 -20.33 10.62
CA GLU A 106 -7.31 -19.60 9.47
C GLU A 106 -6.84 -18.15 9.47
N ASP A 107 -6.84 -17.48 10.62
CA ASP A 107 -6.35 -16.09 10.75
C ASP A 107 -4.84 -15.98 10.48
N VAL A 108 -4.06 -16.95 10.94
CA VAL A 108 -2.63 -17.03 10.66
C VAL A 108 -2.39 -17.22 9.15
N VAL A 109 -3.08 -18.20 8.54
CA VAL A 109 -2.97 -18.48 7.10
C VAL A 109 -3.38 -17.29 6.26
N ASP A 110 -4.52 -16.68 6.54
CA ASP A 110 -5.03 -15.51 5.81
C ASP A 110 -4.10 -14.29 5.92
N THR A 111 -3.49 -14.10 7.08
CA THR A 111 -2.53 -13.00 7.29
C THR A 111 -1.28 -13.17 6.42
N LEU A 112 -0.72 -14.37 6.37
CA LEU A 112 0.43 -14.68 5.51
C LEU A 112 0.02 -14.66 4.03
N ALA A 113 -1.14 -15.24 3.70
CA ALA A 113 -1.64 -15.31 2.34
C ALA A 113 -1.88 -13.92 1.76
N SER A 114 -2.64 -13.05 2.46
CA SER A 114 -2.93 -11.70 1.98
C SER A 114 -1.71 -10.77 2.03
N GLY A 115 -0.88 -10.90 3.05
CA GLY A 115 0.30 -10.06 3.26
C GLY A 115 1.43 -10.38 2.29
N SER A 116 2.20 -11.44 2.53
CA SER A 116 3.38 -11.75 1.71
C SER A 116 3.03 -12.44 0.40
N THR A 117 2.26 -13.54 0.42
CA THR A 117 1.94 -14.31 -0.79
C THR A 117 1.15 -13.48 -1.81
N GLY A 118 0.12 -12.75 -1.36
CA GLY A 118 -0.70 -11.89 -2.20
C GLY A 118 0.12 -10.78 -2.85
N THR A 119 0.99 -10.11 -2.10
CA THR A 119 1.92 -9.10 -2.63
C THR A 119 2.80 -9.66 -3.74
N ILE A 120 3.37 -10.87 -3.54
CA ILE A 120 4.21 -11.53 -4.53
C ILE A 120 3.40 -11.86 -5.79
N LEU A 121 2.20 -12.44 -5.62
CA LEU A 121 1.38 -12.89 -6.74
C LEU A 121 0.80 -11.72 -7.55
N VAL A 122 0.35 -10.65 -6.91
CA VAL A 122 -0.10 -9.43 -7.60
C VAL A 122 1.05 -8.86 -8.43
N THR A 123 2.21 -8.66 -7.80
CA THR A 123 3.39 -8.13 -8.50
C THR A 123 3.80 -9.02 -9.67
N LYS A 124 3.86 -10.35 -9.46
CA LYS A 124 4.19 -11.32 -10.51
C LYS A 124 3.22 -11.24 -11.70
N ASN A 125 1.92 -11.20 -11.45
CA ASN A 125 0.92 -11.26 -12.52
C ASN A 125 0.80 -9.91 -13.26
N LEU A 126 1.11 -8.77 -12.61
CA LEU A 126 1.16 -7.45 -13.25
C LEU A 126 2.54 -7.09 -13.82
N LEU A 127 3.57 -7.90 -13.56
CA LEU A 127 4.94 -7.61 -14.02
C LEU A 127 5.06 -7.38 -15.54
N PRO A 128 4.37 -8.14 -16.43
CA PRO A 128 4.42 -7.84 -17.85
C PRO A 128 3.93 -6.43 -18.21
N LEU A 129 2.88 -5.94 -17.53
CA LEU A 129 2.36 -4.59 -17.73
C LEU A 129 3.28 -3.51 -17.13
N LEU A 130 3.95 -3.82 -16.02
CA LEU A 130 4.97 -2.93 -15.45
C LEU A 130 6.17 -2.79 -16.38
N LEU A 131 6.65 -3.89 -16.95
CA LEU A 131 7.78 -3.89 -17.88
C LEU A 131 7.44 -3.24 -19.25
N ALA A 132 6.16 -3.05 -19.55
CA ALA A 132 5.71 -2.31 -20.74
C ALA A 132 5.68 -0.77 -20.51
N SER A 133 5.93 -0.31 -19.29
CA SER A 133 6.03 1.12 -18.96
C SER A 133 7.47 1.63 -19.13
N ASP A 134 7.60 2.88 -19.58
CA ASP A 134 8.90 3.59 -19.60
C ASP A 134 9.36 4.02 -18.20
N HIS A 135 8.43 4.02 -17.25
CA HIS A 135 8.67 4.52 -15.89
C HIS A 135 8.05 3.62 -14.81
N PRO A 136 8.40 2.33 -14.76
CA PRO A 136 7.76 1.39 -13.86
C PRO A 136 8.23 1.56 -12.41
N ASP A 137 7.26 1.69 -11.49
CA ASP A 137 7.50 1.77 -10.06
C ASP A 137 6.62 0.74 -9.31
N VAL A 138 7.21 0.02 -8.37
CA VAL A 138 6.51 -0.86 -7.43
C VAL A 138 6.67 -0.29 -6.03
N VAL A 139 5.57 0.12 -5.42
CA VAL A 139 5.52 0.65 -4.05
C VAL A 139 4.91 -0.41 -3.14
N THR A 140 5.50 -0.69 -2.00
CA THR A 140 4.98 -1.68 -1.04
C THR A 140 4.90 -1.10 0.36
N MET A 141 3.70 -1.15 0.94
CA MET A 141 3.44 -0.79 2.34
C MET A 141 3.87 -1.92 3.25
N VAL A 142 5.15 -1.95 3.61
CA VAL A 142 5.72 -3.02 4.45
C VAL A 142 5.25 -2.85 5.89
N SER A 143 5.47 -1.73 6.54
CA SER A 143 5.31 -1.45 7.97
C SER A 143 6.62 -1.56 8.75
N ALA A 144 6.71 -0.84 9.86
CA ALA A 144 7.79 -0.98 10.84
C ALA A 144 7.94 -2.44 11.32
N CYS A 145 6.84 -3.21 11.41
CA CYS A 145 6.87 -4.63 11.74
C CYS A 145 7.68 -5.50 10.76
N GLY A 146 8.07 -4.99 9.61
CA GLY A 146 9.01 -5.64 8.68
C GLY A 146 10.48 -5.27 8.93
N VAL A 147 10.77 -4.42 9.90
CA VAL A 147 12.14 -4.03 10.27
C VAL A 147 12.65 -4.95 11.37
N PRO A 148 13.86 -5.56 11.24
CA PRO A 148 14.42 -6.39 12.28
C PRO A 148 14.57 -5.65 13.60
N GLY A 149 14.07 -6.26 14.68
CA GLY A 149 14.13 -5.67 16.02
C GLY A 149 13.05 -4.64 16.33
N ALA A 150 12.21 -4.28 15.36
CA ALA A 150 11.06 -3.42 15.64
C ALA A 150 10.06 -4.14 16.56
N GLN A 151 9.47 -3.39 17.48
CA GLN A 151 8.45 -3.88 18.40
C GLN A 151 7.14 -3.13 18.15
N HIS A 152 6.03 -3.85 18.31
CA HIS A 152 4.69 -3.30 18.25
C HIS A 152 3.84 -3.98 19.31
N PRO A 153 3.14 -3.23 20.18
CA PRO A 153 2.57 -3.77 21.41
C PRO A 153 1.47 -4.81 21.19
N VAL A 154 0.77 -4.74 20.06
CA VAL A 154 -0.41 -5.58 19.79
C VAL A 154 -0.31 -6.37 18.48
N ALA A 155 0.74 -6.21 17.68
CA ALA A 155 0.88 -6.94 16.41
C ALA A 155 1.20 -8.42 16.68
N HIS A 156 0.45 -9.31 16.06
CA HIS A 156 0.65 -10.75 16.14
C HIS A 156 1.89 -11.21 15.36
N GLU A 157 2.54 -12.31 15.78
CA GLU A 157 3.75 -12.85 15.14
C GLU A 157 3.54 -13.21 13.67
N ALA A 158 2.34 -13.68 13.28
CA ALA A 158 2.01 -13.95 11.88
C ALA A 158 2.03 -12.66 11.02
N TYR A 159 1.64 -11.51 11.60
CA TYR A 159 1.75 -10.23 10.91
C TYR A 159 3.21 -9.83 10.73
N TYR A 160 4.06 -9.98 11.76
CA TYR A 160 5.51 -9.79 11.62
C TYR A 160 6.09 -10.68 10.51
N ALA A 161 5.75 -11.96 10.52
CA ALA A 161 6.21 -12.90 9.49
C ALA A 161 5.79 -12.47 8.07
N ALA A 162 4.54 -12.01 7.91
CA ALA A 162 4.05 -11.49 6.64
C ALA A 162 4.83 -10.24 6.19
N LYS A 163 5.10 -9.31 7.11
CA LYS A 163 5.80 -8.05 6.81
C LYS A 163 7.30 -8.25 6.55
N HIS A 164 7.94 -9.16 7.26
CA HIS A 164 9.31 -9.60 6.95
C HIS A 164 9.39 -10.31 5.59
N GLY A 165 8.36 -11.11 5.25
CA GLY A 165 8.23 -11.71 3.92
C GLY A 165 8.12 -10.66 2.81
N GLN A 166 7.31 -9.62 3.00
CA GLN A 166 7.22 -8.48 2.07
C GLN A 166 8.57 -7.77 1.90
N ARG A 167 9.27 -7.49 3.00
CA ARG A 167 10.59 -6.87 2.97
C ARG A 167 11.59 -7.70 2.17
N GLY A 168 11.75 -8.99 2.52
CA GLY A 168 12.67 -9.87 1.80
C GLY A 168 12.35 -9.97 0.31
N PHE A 169 11.07 -10.03 -0.04
CA PHE A 169 10.60 -10.03 -1.42
C PHE A 169 10.99 -8.73 -2.15
N THR A 170 10.68 -7.56 -1.57
CA THR A 170 10.95 -6.27 -2.23
C THR A 170 12.45 -6.01 -2.40
N GLU A 171 13.28 -6.39 -1.42
CA GLU A 171 14.74 -6.29 -1.52
C GLU A 171 15.29 -7.18 -2.65
N ALA A 172 14.81 -8.42 -2.77
CA ALA A 172 15.22 -9.34 -3.83
C ALA A 172 14.72 -8.86 -5.21
N LEU A 173 13.46 -8.40 -5.28
CA LEU A 173 12.84 -7.88 -6.49
C LEU A 173 13.59 -6.64 -7.00
N SER A 174 13.93 -5.71 -6.11
CA SER A 174 14.71 -4.50 -6.43
C SER A 174 16.02 -4.84 -7.13
N ARG A 175 16.80 -5.78 -6.57
CA ARG A 175 18.07 -6.21 -7.19
C ARG A 175 17.86 -6.82 -8.56
N ARG A 176 16.81 -7.62 -8.74
CA ARG A 176 16.51 -8.33 -10.00
C ARG A 176 16.02 -7.40 -11.09
N LEU A 177 15.15 -6.45 -10.77
CA LEU A 177 14.46 -5.62 -11.76
C LEU A 177 15.13 -4.27 -12.02
N ARG A 178 16.07 -3.84 -11.18
CA ARG A 178 16.82 -2.58 -11.39
C ARG A 178 17.48 -2.49 -12.78
N PRO A 179 18.11 -3.55 -13.32
CA PRO A 179 18.67 -3.50 -14.68
C PRO A 179 17.62 -3.30 -15.78
N GLN A 180 16.35 -3.55 -15.47
CA GLN A 180 15.21 -3.36 -16.38
C GLN A 180 14.51 -2.00 -16.13
N GLY A 181 15.10 -1.12 -15.32
CA GLY A 181 14.59 0.21 -15.04
C GLY A 181 13.43 0.26 -14.03
N VAL A 182 13.05 -0.84 -13.38
CA VAL A 182 12.01 -0.84 -12.35
C VAL A 182 12.55 -0.35 -11.02
N ARG A 183 11.91 0.66 -10.42
CA ARG A 183 12.18 1.07 -9.03
C ARG A 183 11.22 0.33 -8.09
N VAL A 184 11.74 -0.26 -7.04
CA VAL A 184 10.96 -0.96 -6.01
C VAL A 184 11.14 -0.21 -4.68
N ILE A 185 10.09 0.45 -4.24
CA ILE A 185 10.07 1.39 -3.12
C ILE A 185 9.34 0.75 -1.95
N SER A 186 10.01 0.63 -0.81
CA SER A 186 9.44 0.04 0.40
C SER A 186 9.18 1.12 1.45
N LEU A 187 7.99 1.10 2.06
CA LEU A 187 7.65 2.03 3.14
C LEU A 187 7.51 1.25 4.44
N PHE A 188 8.12 1.78 5.49
CA PHE A 188 8.15 1.18 6.83
C PHE A 188 7.54 2.15 7.85
N PRO A 189 6.25 2.52 7.71
CA PRO A 189 5.60 3.36 8.70
C PRO A 189 5.33 2.58 9.99
N PRO A 190 5.40 3.24 11.16
CA PRO A 190 4.73 2.78 12.37
C PRO A 190 3.21 2.92 12.19
N ASP A 191 2.45 2.82 13.28
CA ASP A 191 1.06 3.21 13.26
C ASP A 191 0.93 4.67 12.82
N PHE A 192 -0.04 4.92 11.97
CA PHE A 192 -0.36 6.25 11.50
C PHE A 192 -1.87 6.50 11.51
N ASP A 193 -2.23 7.77 11.69
CA ASP A 193 -3.62 8.17 11.72
C ASP A 193 -4.22 8.15 10.30
N SER A 194 -5.03 7.14 10.02
CA SER A 194 -5.87 7.03 8.82
C SER A 194 -7.36 7.10 9.14
N SER A 195 -7.70 7.44 10.39
CA SER A 195 -9.08 7.45 10.87
C SER A 195 -9.92 8.62 10.33
N ARG A 196 -9.27 9.70 9.91
CA ARG A 196 -9.94 10.86 9.34
C ARG A 196 -10.44 10.57 7.93
N ASP A 197 -11.55 11.18 7.58
CA ASP A 197 -12.03 11.11 6.20
C ASP A 197 -11.09 11.90 5.26
N PRO A 198 -10.48 11.26 4.24
CA PRO A 198 -9.63 11.96 3.28
C PRO A 198 -10.35 13.02 2.47
N LEU A 199 -11.69 13.07 2.54
CA LEU A 199 -12.52 14.11 1.92
C LEU A 199 -12.81 15.27 2.85
N SER A 200 -12.45 15.14 4.14
CA SER A 200 -12.60 16.23 5.11
C SER A 200 -11.59 17.35 4.83
N PRO A 201 -12.00 18.63 4.93
CA PRO A 201 -11.08 19.76 4.89
C PRO A 201 -9.97 19.71 5.96
N GLU A 202 -10.19 18.93 7.02
CA GLU A 202 -9.27 18.77 8.16
C GLU A 202 -8.24 17.66 7.95
N TRP A 203 -8.33 16.91 6.85
CA TRP A 203 -7.46 15.77 6.59
C TRP A 203 -5.96 16.08 6.76
N ASP A 204 -5.50 17.17 6.17
CA ASP A 204 -4.08 17.58 6.15
C ASP A 204 -3.81 18.90 6.90
N THR A 205 -4.86 19.63 7.30
CA THR A 205 -4.74 20.98 7.91
C THR A 205 -4.91 20.97 9.43
N ALA A 206 -5.39 19.88 10.04
CA ALA A 206 -5.57 19.80 11.48
C ALA A 206 -4.22 19.96 12.21
N PRO A 207 -4.16 20.79 13.27
CA PRO A 207 -2.94 20.95 14.06
C PRO A 207 -2.45 19.61 14.59
N ARG A 208 -1.15 19.40 14.55
CA ARG A 208 -0.49 18.18 15.04
C ARG A 208 0.67 18.53 15.96
N GLY A 209 0.81 17.75 17.04
CA GLY A 209 1.90 17.85 17.99
C GLY A 209 2.82 16.62 17.93
N ALA A 210 3.92 16.69 18.67
CA ALA A 210 4.90 15.58 18.72
C ALA A 210 4.35 14.28 19.35
N GLN A 211 3.19 14.34 20.01
CA GLN A 211 2.53 13.20 20.63
C GLN A 211 1.48 12.53 19.72
N ASP A 212 1.16 13.15 18.60
CA ASP A 212 0.19 12.60 17.67
C ASP A 212 0.81 11.46 16.84
N PRO A 213 0.01 10.46 16.41
CA PRO A 213 0.46 9.46 15.46
C PRO A 213 0.92 10.12 14.15
N LEU A 214 1.78 9.44 13.39
CA LEU A 214 2.17 9.89 12.06
C LEU A 214 0.94 10.17 11.20
N ALA A 215 0.90 11.30 10.50
CA ALA A 215 -0.18 11.59 9.58
C ALA A 215 -0.13 10.66 8.36
N ALA A 216 -1.27 10.12 7.95
CA ALA A 216 -1.36 9.36 6.71
C ALA A 216 -0.90 10.19 5.49
N GLN A 217 -1.20 11.50 5.47
CA GLN A 217 -0.74 12.41 4.42
C GLN A 217 0.79 12.43 4.29
N SER A 218 1.54 12.40 5.40
CA SER A 218 3.01 12.36 5.34
C SER A 218 3.56 11.12 4.61
N VAL A 219 2.88 9.98 4.76
CA VAL A 219 3.23 8.74 4.03
C VAL A 219 2.87 8.87 2.55
N ILE A 220 1.70 9.45 2.24
CA ILE A 220 1.26 9.73 0.86
C ILE A 220 2.25 10.66 0.15
N ASP A 221 2.71 11.72 0.83
CA ASP A 221 3.66 12.69 0.29
C ASP A 221 5.01 12.03 -0.03
N CYS A 222 5.49 11.13 0.83
CA CYS A 222 6.71 10.36 0.58
C CYS A 222 6.58 9.44 -0.65
N ILE A 223 5.42 8.75 -0.83
CA ILE A 223 5.16 7.95 -2.03
C ILE A 223 5.16 8.85 -3.25
N THR A 224 4.40 9.94 -3.22
CA THR A 224 4.28 10.90 -4.31
C THR A 224 5.64 11.47 -4.68
N PHE A 225 6.42 11.90 -3.69
CA PHE A 225 7.78 12.40 -3.88
C PHE A 225 8.67 11.36 -4.59
N ALA A 226 8.65 10.10 -4.15
CA ALA A 226 9.52 9.07 -4.70
C ALA A 226 9.20 8.73 -6.16
N ILE A 227 7.91 8.55 -6.49
CA ILE A 227 7.50 8.19 -7.86
C ILE A 227 7.68 9.33 -8.87
N GLN A 228 7.73 10.57 -8.41
CA GLN A 228 7.93 11.76 -9.24
C GLN A 228 9.41 12.09 -9.48
N GLN A 229 10.34 11.46 -8.78
CA GLN A 229 11.76 11.69 -9.04
C GLN A 229 12.14 11.28 -10.47
N PRO A 230 13.09 11.99 -11.10
CA PRO A 230 13.64 11.57 -12.39
C PRO A 230 14.24 10.16 -12.29
N ARG A 231 14.38 9.48 -13.43
CA ARG A 231 14.75 8.04 -13.42
C ARG A 231 16.18 7.75 -12.97
N ASP A 232 17.05 8.74 -12.91
CA ASP A 232 18.40 8.68 -12.34
C ASP A 232 18.39 8.75 -10.79
N CYS A 233 17.27 9.21 -10.19
CA CYS A 233 17.05 9.19 -8.75
C CYS A 233 16.21 8.00 -8.34
N TYR A 234 16.77 7.13 -7.51
CA TYR A 234 16.09 5.95 -6.98
C TYR A 234 16.07 5.95 -5.45
N ILE A 235 14.90 6.25 -4.89
CA ILE A 235 14.63 6.14 -3.45
C ILE A 235 14.07 4.74 -3.21
N SER A 236 14.84 3.89 -2.54
CA SER A 236 14.48 2.48 -2.36
C SER A 236 13.62 2.21 -1.12
N ALA A 237 13.70 3.10 -0.12
CA ALA A 237 12.95 2.92 1.14
C ALA A 237 12.73 4.25 1.87
N PHE A 238 11.61 4.29 2.60
CA PHE A 238 11.33 5.28 3.63
C PHE A 238 11.12 4.56 4.96
N HIS A 239 11.90 4.93 5.98
CA HIS A 239 11.71 4.53 7.36
C HIS A 239 11.14 5.72 8.12
N PHE A 240 10.08 5.46 8.88
CA PHE A 240 9.40 6.47 9.68
C PHE A 240 9.50 6.07 11.14
N GLU A 241 9.72 7.04 11.99
CA GLU A 241 9.74 6.87 13.44
C GLU A 241 8.78 7.89 14.07
N SER A 242 8.09 7.49 15.13
CA SER A 242 7.31 8.43 15.93
C SER A 242 8.23 9.20 16.85
N LEU A 243 7.98 10.51 17.01
CA LEU A 243 8.63 11.31 18.05
C LEU A 243 8.07 10.99 19.45
N ASN A 244 6.95 10.28 19.51
CA ASN A 244 6.37 9.80 20.76
C ASN A 244 6.91 8.40 21.10
N PRO A 245 7.85 8.25 22.03
CA PRO A 245 8.38 6.94 22.41
C PRO A 245 7.32 6.01 23.02
N SER A 246 6.29 6.56 23.68
CA SER A 246 5.20 5.76 24.26
C SER A 246 4.30 5.10 23.20
N ALA A 247 4.24 5.64 21.99
CA ALA A 247 3.52 5.02 20.88
C ALA A 247 4.29 3.81 20.31
N ALA A 248 5.61 3.76 20.48
CA ALA A 248 6.45 2.65 20.07
C ALA A 248 6.44 1.49 21.06
N ASP A 249 6.29 1.79 22.38
CA ASP A 249 6.47 0.81 23.47
C ASP A 249 5.13 0.31 24.06
N GLY A 250 3.98 0.80 23.60
CA GLY A 250 2.66 0.41 24.13
C GLY A 250 2.43 0.78 25.60
N THR A 251 3.30 1.58 26.19
CA THR A 251 3.16 2.09 27.55
C THR A 251 2.49 3.45 27.51
N SER A 252 1.18 3.51 27.77
CA SER A 252 0.56 4.78 28.18
C SER A 252 1.33 5.35 29.37
N PRO A 253 1.63 6.65 29.42
CA PRO A 253 2.12 7.26 30.64
C PRO A 253 1.05 7.08 31.72
N ILE A 254 1.47 6.54 32.87
CA ILE A 254 0.66 6.38 34.08
C ILE A 254 0.27 7.76 34.59
#